data_0c453f768fa5c5aef36d0cee083c1556
#
_entry.id   0c453f768fa5c5aef36d0cee083c1556
#
_cell.length_a   1.000
_cell.length_b   1.000
_cell.length_c   1.000
_cell.angle_alpha   90.00
_cell.angle_beta   90.00
_cell.angle_gamma   90.00
#
_symmetry.space_group_name_H-M   'P 1'
#
loop_
_entity.id
_entity.type
_entity.pdbx_description
1 polymer ?
#
loop_
_entity_poly.entity_id
_entity_poly.type
_entity_poly.pdbx_seq_one_letter_code
_entity_poly.pdbx_strand_id
1 'polypeptide(L)'
;MKPNEGIESWLVLLLAVMAGVSVANLYYCQPLLNMIREDMLLSEFQVNLMPVSTQIGYALGLLFIIPMGDLYNRKTTILTCFCALVVSLVCIAISHNAIMLLAGAFVSGFCSVAPQVFMPFVSQFARPEEKERKVGFILSGLLCGILGSRVISGYVGHLYGWRTMYFIAAALIVVSAIILTKAFPYVEPTFKGKFSKLMGSIVNLCKQYPLALRYSVRAGLTFGSFLSLWACLAFRMKEAPFFKGSDVVGLLSICGIAGALTASNIGKYIPKIGVERTSYIGSCLVIGSWILLALAHNYYFGLILGIIIIDIGMQCVQLSNQSATLKLCGEASSRMNTIFMVSYFIGGSLGTFLAGALWSLMGWQGTVLSGLSLICIAVLFSIITSKNFTIGNTQKA
;
A
#
# COMPACT_ATOMS: atom_id res chain seq x y z
N MET A 1 -3.62 11.97 27.81
CA MET A 1 -2.48 11.04 27.85
C MET A 1 -1.20 11.84 27.70
N LYS A 2 -0.19 11.61 28.51
CA LYS A 2 1.14 12.22 28.34
C LYS A 2 2.04 11.28 27.54
N PRO A 3 2.98 11.81 26.76
CA PRO A 3 3.93 11.00 26.00
C PRO A 3 4.72 10.04 26.93
N ASN A 4 4.98 8.82 26.46
CA ASN A 4 5.76 7.78 27.14
C ASN A 4 5.19 7.24 28.49
N GLU A 5 3.97 7.62 28.88
CA GLU A 5 3.34 7.07 30.11
C GLU A 5 2.83 5.63 29.94
N GLY A 6 2.65 5.20 28.72
CA GLY A 6 2.12 3.89 28.36
C GLY A 6 0.74 3.98 27.70
N ILE A 7 0.46 3.03 26.84
CA ILE A 7 -0.85 2.83 26.20
C ILE A 7 -1.35 1.42 26.54
N GLU A 8 -2.64 1.29 26.85
CA GLU A 8 -3.21 0.01 27.22
C GLU A 8 -3.22 -0.97 26.04
N SER A 9 -2.93 -2.24 26.31
CA SER A 9 -2.79 -3.26 25.25
C SER A 9 -4.08 -3.51 24.48
N TRP A 10 -5.26 -3.39 25.12
CA TRP A 10 -6.53 -3.53 24.45
C TRP A 10 -6.75 -2.41 23.40
N LEU A 11 -6.33 -1.17 23.71
CA LEU A 11 -6.42 -0.06 22.77
C LEU A 11 -5.48 -0.29 21.57
N VAL A 12 -4.27 -0.80 21.80
CA VAL A 12 -3.34 -1.16 20.72
C VAL A 12 -3.94 -2.24 19.82
N LEU A 13 -4.54 -3.28 20.40
CA LEU A 13 -5.21 -4.34 19.65
C LEU A 13 -6.39 -3.79 18.83
N LEU A 14 -7.21 -2.94 19.43
CA LEU A 14 -8.31 -2.27 18.75
C LEU A 14 -7.83 -1.45 17.55
N LEU A 15 -6.77 -0.63 17.74
CA LEU A 15 -6.19 0.16 16.68
C LEU A 15 -5.55 -0.70 15.58
N ALA A 16 -4.98 -1.87 15.94
CA ALA A 16 -4.46 -2.83 14.96
C ALA A 16 -5.59 -3.41 14.09
N VAL A 17 -6.71 -3.79 14.68
CA VAL A 17 -7.88 -4.25 13.94
C VAL A 17 -8.43 -3.15 13.03
N MET A 18 -8.59 -1.93 13.56
CA MET A 18 -9.06 -0.79 12.77
C MET A 18 -8.09 -0.41 11.65
N ALA A 19 -6.79 -0.56 11.86
CA ALA A 19 -5.77 -0.37 10.82
C ALA A 19 -5.97 -1.37 9.68
N GLY A 20 -6.20 -2.65 10.03
CA GLY A 20 -6.51 -3.70 9.05
C GLY A 20 -7.79 -3.43 8.28
N VAL A 21 -8.89 -3.11 8.98
CA VAL A 21 -10.20 -2.80 8.36
C VAL A 21 -10.11 -1.57 7.45
N SER A 22 -9.37 -0.54 7.86
CA SER A 22 -9.21 0.68 7.05
C SER A 22 -8.39 0.43 5.78
N VAL A 23 -7.23 -0.26 5.87
CA VAL A 23 -6.39 -0.52 4.71
C VAL A 23 -6.99 -1.53 3.75
N ALA A 24 -7.86 -2.42 4.23
CA ALA A 24 -8.55 -3.43 3.44
C ALA A 24 -9.31 -2.84 2.24
N ASN A 25 -9.83 -1.61 2.39
CA ASN A 25 -10.59 -0.91 1.34
C ASN A 25 -9.76 -0.63 0.06
N LEU A 26 -8.43 -0.61 0.16
CA LEU A 26 -7.56 -0.45 -1.00
C LEU A 26 -7.48 -1.72 -1.87
N TYR A 27 -7.82 -2.88 -1.29
CA TYR A 27 -7.52 -4.18 -1.89
C TYR A 27 -8.75 -5.02 -2.20
N TYR A 28 -9.94 -4.67 -1.68
CA TYR A 28 -11.18 -5.43 -1.94
C TYR A 28 -11.50 -5.57 -3.43
N CYS A 29 -11.21 -4.56 -4.25
CA CYS A 29 -11.54 -4.58 -5.68
C CYS A 29 -10.73 -5.63 -6.47
N GLN A 30 -9.51 -5.97 -6.04
CA GLN A 30 -8.58 -6.76 -6.86
C GLN A 30 -9.13 -8.14 -7.27
N PRO A 31 -9.67 -8.99 -6.37
CA PRO A 31 -10.29 -10.25 -6.79
C PRO A 31 -11.63 -10.05 -7.53
N LEU A 32 -12.28 -8.89 -7.34
CA LEU A 32 -13.63 -8.62 -7.85
C LEU A 32 -13.64 -7.99 -9.25
N LEU A 33 -12.48 -7.62 -9.82
CA LEU A 33 -12.39 -6.85 -11.07
C LEU A 33 -13.19 -7.46 -12.21
N ASN A 34 -13.12 -8.79 -12.41
CA ASN A 34 -13.88 -9.45 -13.45
C ASN A 34 -15.40 -9.38 -13.22
N MET A 35 -15.84 -9.56 -11.97
CA MET A 35 -17.26 -9.49 -11.63
C MET A 35 -17.81 -8.08 -11.86
N ILE A 36 -17.06 -7.05 -11.46
CA ILE A 36 -17.42 -5.65 -11.68
C ILE A 36 -17.47 -5.34 -13.18
N ARG A 37 -16.48 -5.84 -13.94
CA ARG A 37 -16.42 -5.69 -15.39
C ARG A 37 -17.64 -6.27 -16.08
N GLU A 38 -18.00 -7.51 -15.76
CA GLU A 38 -19.13 -8.23 -16.35
C GLU A 38 -20.47 -7.57 -15.99
N ASP A 39 -20.67 -7.20 -14.72
CA ASP A 39 -21.92 -6.62 -14.24
C ASP A 39 -22.16 -5.19 -14.75
N MET A 40 -21.10 -4.40 -14.89
CA MET A 40 -21.19 -3.00 -15.36
C MET A 40 -20.89 -2.84 -16.86
N LEU A 41 -20.67 -3.93 -17.60
CA LEU A 41 -20.34 -3.95 -19.03
C LEU A 41 -19.14 -3.05 -19.38
N LEU A 42 -18.11 -3.04 -18.51
CA LEU A 42 -16.90 -2.25 -18.70
C LEU A 42 -15.84 -3.04 -19.48
N SER A 43 -14.94 -2.32 -20.15
CA SER A 43 -13.71 -2.92 -20.66
C SER A 43 -12.75 -3.28 -19.53
N GLU A 44 -11.80 -4.18 -19.78
CA GLU A 44 -10.76 -4.57 -18.80
C GLU A 44 -9.91 -3.38 -18.36
N PHE A 45 -9.59 -2.48 -19.29
CA PHE A 45 -8.90 -1.25 -18.97
C PHE A 45 -9.74 -0.32 -18.08
N GLN A 46 -11.03 -0.13 -18.39
CA GLN A 46 -11.91 0.75 -17.61
C GLN A 46 -12.07 0.28 -16.18
N VAL A 47 -12.30 -1.03 -15.96
CA VAL A 47 -12.44 -1.55 -14.59
C VAL A 47 -11.12 -1.51 -13.85
N ASN A 48 -9.99 -1.66 -14.53
CA ASN A 48 -8.66 -1.57 -13.92
C ASN A 48 -8.28 -0.14 -13.47
N LEU A 49 -9.00 0.89 -13.95
CA LEU A 49 -8.88 2.24 -13.40
C LEU A 49 -9.41 2.36 -11.96
N MET A 50 -10.20 1.39 -11.48
CA MET A 50 -10.72 1.41 -10.10
C MET A 50 -9.58 1.29 -9.06
N PRO A 51 -8.71 0.27 -9.05
CA PRO A 51 -7.57 0.22 -8.15
C PRO A 51 -6.59 1.37 -8.38
N VAL A 52 -6.40 1.87 -9.62
CA VAL A 52 -5.60 3.07 -9.91
C VAL A 52 -6.16 4.28 -9.17
N SER A 53 -7.47 4.53 -9.28
CA SER A 53 -8.14 5.64 -8.59
C SER A 53 -8.02 5.53 -7.07
N THR A 54 -8.19 4.33 -6.52
CA THR A 54 -8.02 4.07 -5.09
C THR A 54 -6.60 4.37 -4.61
N GLN A 55 -5.58 3.96 -5.37
CA GLN A 55 -4.18 4.17 -5.02
C GLN A 55 -3.75 5.64 -5.13
N ILE A 56 -4.21 6.36 -6.17
CA ILE A 56 -4.00 7.80 -6.30
C ILE A 56 -4.69 8.52 -5.14
N GLY A 57 -5.95 8.15 -4.85
CA GLY A 57 -6.67 8.67 -3.69
C GLY A 57 -5.88 8.50 -2.40
N TYR A 58 -5.36 7.29 -2.16
CA TYR A 58 -4.57 7.01 -0.96
C TYR A 58 -3.26 7.81 -0.91
N ALA A 59 -2.54 7.93 -2.01
CA ALA A 59 -1.33 8.75 -2.10
C ALA A 59 -1.61 10.22 -1.74
N LEU A 60 -2.70 10.79 -2.27
CA LEU A 60 -3.13 12.15 -1.95
C LEU A 60 -3.65 12.25 -0.50
N GLY A 61 -4.35 11.24 0.00
CA GLY A 61 -4.75 11.16 1.40
C GLY A 61 -3.54 11.18 2.35
N LEU A 62 -2.50 10.43 2.04
CA LEU A 62 -1.23 10.48 2.78
C LEU A 62 -0.59 11.88 2.75
N LEU A 63 -0.61 12.53 1.59
CA LEU A 63 -0.01 13.84 1.42
C LEU A 63 -0.76 14.95 2.17
N PHE A 64 -2.09 14.90 2.20
CA PHE A 64 -2.92 15.97 2.75
C PHE A 64 -3.47 15.66 4.14
N ILE A 65 -3.98 14.45 4.40
CA ILE A 65 -4.66 14.12 5.67
C ILE A 65 -3.64 13.87 6.79
N ILE A 66 -2.50 13.21 6.51
CA ILE A 66 -1.51 12.93 7.57
C ILE A 66 -0.97 14.22 8.19
N PRO A 67 -0.54 15.23 7.42
CA PRO A 67 -0.14 16.52 8.00
C PRO A 67 -1.28 17.26 8.71
N MET A 68 -2.54 17.10 8.26
CA MET A 68 -3.70 17.64 8.97
C MET A 68 -3.87 17.04 10.36
N GLY A 69 -3.52 15.78 10.57
CA GLY A 69 -3.51 15.12 11.89
C GLY A 69 -2.52 15.72 12.88
N ASP A 70 -1.51 16.48 12.42
CA ASP A 70 -0.62 17.27 13.28
C ASP A 70 -1.17 18.66 13.61
N LEU A 71 -2.03 19.23 12.74
CA LEU A 71 -2.66 20.54 12.89
C LEU A 71 -3.99 20.48 13.64
N TYR A 72 -4.74 19.43 13.47
CA TYR A 72 -6.06 19.23 14.05
C TYR A 72 -6.07 18.03 14.99
N ASN A 73 -7.15 17.89 15.75
CA ASN A 73 -7.33 16.71 16.59
C ASN A 73 -7.38 15.43 15.74
N ARG A 74 -6.46 14.49 16.00
CA ARG A 74 -6.35 13.21 15.27
C ARG A 74 -7.65 12.42 15.29
N LYS A 75 -8.39 12.43 16.42
CA LYS A 75 -9.70 11.75 16.55
C LYS A 75 -10.71 12.32 15.56
N THR A 76 -10.87 13.64 15.52
CA THR A 76 -11.80 14.29 14.60
C THR A 76 -11.42 14.03 13.14
N THR A 77 -10.15 14.15 12.81
CA THR A 77 -9.65 13.85 11.45
C THR A 77 -9.99 12.43 11.01
N ILE A 78 -9.75 11.42 11.86
CA ILE A 78 -10.03 10.02 11.51
C ILE A 78 -11.54 9.79 11.39
N LEU A 79 -12.36 10.35 12.30
CA LEU A 79 -13.82 10.20 12.23
C LEU A 79 -14.41 10.86 10.98
N THR A 80 -13.92 12.04 10.59
CA THR A 80 -14.32 12.68 9.33
C THR A 80 -13.96 11.79 8.12
N CYS A 81 -12.75 11.23 8.11
CA CYS A 81 -12.34 10.26 7.09
C CYS A 81 -13.25 9.03 7.08
N PHE A 82 -13.59 8.46 8.23
CA PHE A 82 -14.46 7.29 8.30
C PHE A 82 -15.88 7.59 7.81
N CYS A 83 -16.45 8.77 8.14
CA CYS A 83 -17.74 9.19 7.60
C CYS A 83 -17.71 9.29 6.06
N ALA A 84 -16.71 9.96 5.50
CA ALA A 84 -16.56 10.07 4.05
C ALA A 84 -16.29 8.70 3.40
N LEU A 85 -15.54 7.82 4.07
CA LEU A 85 -15.27 6.47 3.62
C LEU A 85 -16.55 5.62 3.55
N VAL A 86 -17.43 5.69 4.56
CA VAL A 86 -18.73 5.00 4.55
C VAL A 86 -19.55 5.46 3.34
N VAL A 87 -19.67 6.78 3.13
CA VAL A 87 -20.40 7.32 1.98
C VAL A 87 -19.81 6.80 0.67
N SER A 88 -18.49 6.82 0.53
CA SER A 88 -17.83 6.36 -0.70
C SER A 88 -18.03 4.86 -0.96
N LEU A 89 -17.97 4.02 0.08
CA LEU A 89 -18.20 2.57 -0.03
C LEU A 89 -19.64 2.27 -0.44
N VAL A 90 -20.61 2.98 0.13
CA VAL A 90 -22.02 2.87 -0.28
C VAL A 90 -22.18 3.34 -1.73
N CYS A 91 -21.56 4.46 -2.12
CA CYS A 91 -21.58 4.93 -3.51
C CYS A 91 -21.00 3.88 -4.47
N ILE A 92 -19.90 3.21 -4.11
CA ILE A 92 -19.35 2.10 -4.91
C ILE A 92 -20.39 0.98 -5.01
N ALA A 93 -20.99 0.56 -3.89
CA ALA A 93 -21.92 -0.55 -3.85
C ALA A 93 -23.18 -0.35 -4.72
N ILE A 94 -23.66 0.91 -4.80
CA ILE A 94 -24.86 1.26 -5.60
C ILE A 94 -24.51 1.84 -6.99
N SER A 95 -23.22 1.82 -7.38
CA SER A 95 -22.81 2.42 -8.65
C SER A 95 -23.39 1.68 -9.87
N HIS A 96 -23.85 2.46 -10.86
CA HIS A 96 -24.36 1.98 -12.12
C HIS A 96 -23.57 2.50 -13.33
N ASN A 97 -22.57 3.32 -13.09
CA ASN A 97 -21.69 3.85 -14.14
C ASN A 97 -20.24 3.96 -13.67
N ALA A 98 -19.32 3.99 -14.63
CA ALA A 98 -17.87 4.03 -14.36
C ALA A 98 -17.44 5.28 -13.55
N ILE A 99 -18.06 6.44 -13.82
CA ILE A 99 -17.66 7.70 -13.16
C ILE A 99 -17.95 7.61 -11.66
N MET A 100 -19.14 7.15 -11.28
CA MET A 100 -19.51 6.98 -9.86
C MET A 100 -18.63 5.93 -9.17
N LEU A 101 -18.33 4.83 -9.86
CA LEU A 101 -17.44 3.78 -9.38
C LEU A 101 -16.03 4.33 -9.11
N LEU A 102 -15.44 5.03 -10.07
CA LEU A 102 -14.07 5.57 -9.97
C LEU A 102 -13.98 6.72 -8.96
N ALA A 103 -14.97 7.61 -8.89
CA ALA A 103 -15.03 8.67 -7.90
C ALA A 103 -15.16 8.10 -6.48
N GLY A 104 -16.03 7.11 -6.28
CA GLY A 104 -16.15 6.38 -5.01
C GLY A 104 -14.82 5.69 -4.62
N ALA A 105 -14.17 5.02 -5.58
CA ALA A 105 -12.88 4.38 -5.37
C ALA A 105 -11.79 5.39 -4.97
N PHE A 106 -11.74 6.56 -5.62
CA PHE A 106 -10.82 7.64 -5.27
C PHE A 106 -11.03 8.13 -3.84
N VAL A 107 -12.27 8.46 -3.45
CA VAL A 107 -12.60 8.94 -2.09
C VAL A 107 -12.34 7.84 -1.06
N SER A 108 -12.65 6.58 -1.38
CA SER A 108 -12.35 5.44 -0.52
C SER A 108 -10.84 5.35 -0.25
N GLY A 109 -10.01 5.45 -1.27
CA GLY A 109 -8.56 5.49 -1.11
C GLY A 109 -8.10 6.68 -0.26
N PHE A 110 -8.57 7.90 -0.61
CA PHE A 110 -8.21 9.14 0.08
C PHE A 110 -8.48 9.09 1.58
N CYS A 111 -9.60 8.48 2.00
CA CYS A 111 -10.02 8.40 3.40
C CYS A 111 -9.48 7.18 4.17
N SER A 112 -8.83 6.20 3.52
CA SER A 112 -8.34 4.97 4.15
C SER A 112 -7.00 5.11 4.88
N VAL A 113 -6.54 6.31 5.20
CA VAL A 113 -5.21 6.62 5.74
C VAL A 113 -5.07 6.44 7.26
N ALA A 114 -6.11 6.01 7.96
CA ALA A 114 -6.12 5.87 9.41
C ALA A 114 -4.92 5.06 9.99
N PRO A 115 -4.43 3.97 9.38
CA PRO A 115 -3.26 3.24 9.89
C PRO A 115 -2.02 4.12 10.04
N GLN A 116 -1.84 5.08 9.15
CA GLN A 116 -0.69 5.99 9.16
C GLN A 116 -0.79 7.06 10.27
N VAL A 117 -1.96 7.25 10.85
CA VAL A 117 -2.17 8.07 12.06
C VAL A 117 -2.00 7.24 13.33
N PHE A 118 -2.44 5.97 13.31
CA PHE A 118 -2.35 5.08 14.47
C PHE A 118 -0.92 4.71 14.84
N MET A 119 -0.05 4.45 13.87
CA MET A 119 1.35 4.09 14.12
C MET A 119 2.13 5.18 14.87
N PRO A 120 2.15 6.45 14.42
CA PRO A 120 2.79 7.54 15.16
C PRO A 120 2.14 7.78 16.52
N PHE A 121 0.80 7.64 16.64
CA PHE A 121 0.11 7.77 17.90
C PHE A 121 0.61 6.74 18.91
N VAL A 122 0.60 5.46 18.56
CA VAL A 122 1.10 4.39 19.46
C VAL A 122 2.58 4.61 19.78
N SER A 123 3.38 5.00 18.79
CA SER A 123 4.82 5.31 18.99
C SER A 123 5.06 6.46 19.98
N GLN A 124 4.18 7.46 20.02
CA GLN A 124 4.30 8.65 20.89
C GLN A 124 3.90 8.35 22.34
N PHE A 125 2.91 7.48 22.55
CA PHE A 125 2.35 7.25 23.89
C PHE A 125 2.80 5.93 24.54
N ALA A 126 3.34 4.98 23.79
CA ALA A 126 3.91 3.74 24.34
C ALA A 126 5.15 4.04 25.20
N ARG A 127 5.37 3.22 26.23
CA ARG A 127 6.63 3.24 26.99
C ARG A 127 7.81 2.91 26.08
N PRO A 128 9.00 3.49 26.30
CA PRO A 128 10.16 3.26 25.42
C PRO A 128 10.47 1.77 25.20
N GLU A 129 10.34 0.95 26.25
CA GLU A 129 10.65 -0.48 26.23
C GLU A 129 9.63 -1.30 25.43
N GLU A 130 8.40 -0.80 25.30
CA GLU A 130 7.29 -1.49 24.63
C GLU A 130 6.98 -0.93 23.23
N LYS A 131 7.58 0.20 22.86
CA LYS A 131 7.26 0.98 21.69
C LYS A 131 7.34 0.16 20.41
N GLU A 132 8.46 -0.52 20.19
CA GLU A 132 8.66 -1.32 18.97
C GLU A 132 7.66 -2.46 18.88
N ARG A 133 7.40 -3.14 20.00
CA ARG A 133 6.43 -4.23 20.07
C ARG A 133 5.02 -3.75 19.75
N LYS A 134 4.57 -2.64 20.34
CA LYS A 134 3.21 -2.11 20.17
C LYS A 134 2.98 -1.55 18.75
N VAL A 135 3.98 -0.88 18.18
CA VAL A 135 3.93 -0.46 16.76
C VAL A 135 3.91 -1.68 15.84
N GLY A 136 4.67 -2.72 16.16
CA GLY A 136 4.65 -4.00 15.46
C GLY A 136 3.27 -4.66 15.44
N PHE A 137 2.48 -4.55 16.51
CA PHE A 137 1.09 -5.03 16.54
C PHE A 137 0.20 -4.29 15.53
N ILE A 138 0.33 -2.95 15.43
CA ILE A 138 -0.43 -2.17 14.43
C ILE A 138 -0.04 -2.60 13.00
N LEU A 139 1.25 -2.79 12.76
CA LEU A 139 1.76 -3.25 11.46
C LEU A 139 1.26 -4.66 11.12
N SER A 140 1.22 -5.57 12.10
CA SER A 140 0.65 -6.91 11.92
C SER A 140 -0.83 -6.86 11.56
N GLY A 141 -1.62 -6.01 12.25
CA GLY A 141 -3.03 -5.80 11.94
C GLY A 141 -3.22 -5.27 10.51
N LEU A 142 -2.37 -4.32 10.09
CA LEU A 142 -2.36 -3.80 8.73
C LEU A 142 -2.07 -4.90 7.69
N LEU A 143 -1.03 -5.71 7.90
CA LEU A 143 -0.69 -6.81 6.98
C LEU A 143 -1.79 -7.88 6.92
N CYS A 144 -2.36 -8.26 8.06
CA CYS A 144 -3.51 -9.15 8.11
C CYS A 144 -4.72 -8.56 7.36
N GLY A 145 -4.95 -7.25 7.45
CA GLY A 145 -5.98 -6.55 6.70
C GLY A 145 -5.76 -6.61 5.19
N ILE A 146 -4.52 -6.39 4.74
CA ILE A 146 -4.16 -6.47 3.31
C ILE A 146 -4.41 -7.87 2.74
N LEU A 147 -3.91 -8.90 3.41
CA LEU A 147 -4.05 -10.29 2.94
C LEU A 147 -5.48 -10.78 3.09
N GLY A 148 -6.07 -10.58 4.27
CA GLY A 148 -7.43 -11.00 4.59
C GLY A 148 -8.49 -10.33 3.72
N SER A 149 -8.29 -9.07 3.34
CA SER A 149 -9.24 -8.34 2.49
C SER A 149 -9.46 -9.02 1.14
N ARG A 150 -8.39 -9.50 0.50
CA ARG A 150 -8.47 -10.18 -0.79
C ARG A 150 -9.17 -11.55 -0.66
N VAL A 151 -8.86 -12.31 0.40
CA VAL A 151 -9.52 -13.60 0.67
C VAL A 151 -11.01 -13.37 0.91
N ILE A 152 -11.35 -12.46 1.84
CA ILE A 152 -12.74 -12.20 2.21
C ILE A 152 -13.52 -11.65 1.03
N SER A 153 -12.98 -10.66 0.31
CA SER A 153 -13.67 -10.07 -0.84
C SER A 153 -13.85 -11.08 -1.99
N GLY A 154 -12.85 -11.93 -2.23
CA GLY A 154 -12.96 -13.01 -3.22
C GLY A 154 -14.09 -13.98 -2.90
N TYR A 155 -14.18 -14.43 -1.66
CA TYR A 155 -15.23 -15.35 -1.18
C TYR A 155 -16.62 -14.70 -1.13
N VAL A 156 -16.73 -13.52 -0.52
CA VAL A 156 -18.00 -12.79 -0.45
C VAL A 156 -18.50 -12.44 -1.85
N GLY A 157 -17.60 -12.01 -2.74
CA GLY A 157 -17.94 -11.72 -4.12
C GLY A 157 -18.47 -12.95 -4.84
N HIS A 158 -17.82 -14.09 -4.69
CA HIS A 158 -18.23 -15.35 -5.33
C HIS A 158 -19.63 -15.80 -4.87
N LEU A 159 -19.92 -15.68 -3.57
CA LEU A 159 -21.19 -16.19 -2.99
C LEU A 159 -22.35 -15.20 -3.09
N TYR A 160 -22.09 -13.91 -2.90
CA TYR A 160 -23.13 -12.89 -2.69
C TYR A 160 -23.02 -11.70 -3.67
N GLY A 161 -22.06 -11.74 -4.58
CA GLY A 161 -21.79 -10.65 -5.50
C GLY A 161 -20.90 -9.53 -4.94
N TRP A 162 -20.24 -8.80 -5.83
CA TRP A 162 -19.23 -7.80 -5.48
C TRP A 162 -19.79 -6.61 -4.68
N ARG A 163 -21.05 -6.20 -4.95
CA ARG A 163 -21.70 -5.09 -4.23
C ARG A 163 -21.87 -5.37 -2.74
N THR A 164 -22.17 -6.62 -2.38
CA THR A 164 -22.33 -7.06 -0.99
C THR A 164 -21.06 -6.84 -0.18
N MET A 165 -19.87 -7.06 -0.79
CA MET A 165 -18.60 -6.79 -0.12
C MET A 165 -18.46 -5.32 0.30
N TYR A 166 -18.88 -4.38 -0.54
CA TYR A 166 -18.79 -2.95 -0.23
C TYR A 166 -19.80 -2.51 0.84
N PHE A 167 -20.99 -3.12 0.89
CA PHE A 167 -21.92 -2.90 2.01
C PHE A 167 -21.37 -3.44 3.33
N ILE A 168 -20.76 -4.63 3.32
CA ILE A 168 -20.08 -5.18 4.51
C ILE A 168 -18.91 -4.26 4.93
N ALA A 169 -18.12 -3.80 4.00
CA ALA A 169 -17.02 -2.87 4.28
C ALA A 169 -17.54 -1.57 4.92
N ALA A 170 -18.61 -0.98 4.38
CA ALA A 170 -19.25 0.20 4.95
C ALA A 170 -19.73 -0.06 6.40
N ALA A 171 -20.38 -1.19 6.65
CA ALA A 171 -20.82 -1.57 8.00
C ALA A 171 -19.65 -1.72 8.98
N LEU A 172 -18.54 -2.34 8.56
CA LEU A 172 -17.33 -2.48 9.37
C LEU A 172 -16.70 -1.11 9.71
N ILE A 173 -16.70 -0.16 8.79
CA ILE A 173 -16.22 1.21 9.06
C ILE A 173 -17.16 1.96 9.99
N VAL A 174 -18.49 1.80 9.86
CA VAL A 174 -19.46 2.38 10.81
C VAL A 174 -19.21 1.87 12.24
N VAL A 175 -19.07 0.56 12.41
CA VAL A 175 -18.76 -0.05 13.71
C VAL A 175 -17.42 0.49 14.24
N SER A 176 -16.40 0.57 13.40
CA SER A 176 -15.08 1.13 13.75
C SER A 176 -15.19 2.60 14.18
N ALA A 177 -15.99 3.42 13.49
CA ALA A 177 -16.23 4.81 13.84
C ALA A 177 -16.92 4.95 15.22
N ILE A 178 -17.97 4.16 15.49
CA ILE A 178 -18.68 4.15 16.78
C ILE A 178 -17.72 3.80 17.91
N ILE A 179 -16.93 2.75 17.75
CA ILE A 179 -15.96 2.31 18.77
C ILE A 179 -14.89 3.39 18.97
N LEU A 180 -14.38 3.99 17.88
CA LEU A 180 -13.33 5.02 17.93
C LEU A 180 -13.82 6.26 18.71
N THR A 181 -15.12 6.63 18.59
CA THR A 181 -15.68 7.77 19.35
C THR A 181 -15.53 7.61 20.85
N LYS A 182 -15.60 6.37 21.37
CA LYS A 182 -15.50 6.04 22.79
C LYS A 182 -14.05 5.72 23.22
N ALA A 183 -13.34 4.99 22.40
CA ALA A 183 -12.03 4.41 22.76
C ALA A 183 -10.85 5.33 22.49
N PHE A 184 -10.87 6.16 21.42
CA PHE A 184 -9.72 6.97 21.05
C PHE A 184 -9.65 8.26 21.88
N PRO A 185 -8.53 8.50 22.60
CA PRO A 185 -8.41 9.67 23.48
C PRO A 185 -8.29 10.96 22.66
N TYR A 186 -8.65 12.08 23.30
CA TYR A 186 -8.36 13.40 22.78
C TYR A 186 -6.86 13.66 22.91
N VAL A 187 -6.24 14.11 21.83
CA VAL A 187 -4.82 14.51 21.78
C VAL A 187 -4.72 15.91 21.18
N GLU A 188 -4.04 16.80 21.91
CA GLU A 188 -3.80 18.14 21.40
C GLU A 188 -2.93 18.12 20.16
N PRO A 189 -3.19 19.04 19.20
CA PRO A 189 -2.37 19.18 18.00
C PRO A 189 -0.90 19.48 18.36
N THR A 190 0.02 18.83 17.68
CA THR A 190 1.46 18.96 17.93
C THR A 190 2.09 20.15 17.21
N PHE A 191 1.46 20.63 16.15
CA PHE A 191 1.97 21.72 15.33
C PHE A 191 1.07 22.97 15.41
N LYS A 192 1.67 24.11 15.78
CA LYS A 192 1.02 25.43 15.83
C LYS A 192 1.49 26.26 14.62
N GLY A 193 0.89 26.08 13.45
CA GLY A 193 1.26 26.82 12.24
C GLY A 193 0.23 26.73 11.13
N LYS A 194 0.48 27.40 10.00
CA LYS A 194 -0.39 27.29 8.82
C LYS A 194 -0.09 26.03 8.02
N PHE A 195 -1.10 25.39 7.44
CA PHE A 195 -0.99 24.22 6.58
C PHE A 195 0.01 24.41 5.42
N SER A 196 0.01 25.61 4.80
CA SER A 196 0.94 25.96 3.71
C SER A 196 2.42 25.88 4.14
N LYS A 197 2.73 26.26 5.39
CA LYS A 197 4.09 26.18 5.94
C LYS A 197 4.52 24.71 6.13
N LEU A 198 3.58 23.85 6.54
CA LEU A 198 3.82 22.42 6.70
C LEU A 198 4.06 21.75 5.33
N MET A 199 3.23 22.05 4.32
CA MET A 199 3.41 21.55 2.95
C MET A 199 4.71 22.07 2.33
N GLY A 200 5.04 23.35 2.52
CA GLY A 200 6.33 23.91 2.09
C GLY A 200 7.54 23.18 2.71
N SER A 201 7.43 22.73 3.96
CA SER A 201 8.48 21.96 4.61
C SER A 201 8.68 20.57 3.97
N ILE A 202 7.62 19.92 3.48
CA ILE A 202 7.68 18.63 2.78
C ILE A 202 8.45 18.80 1.46
N VAL A 203 8.14 19.85 0.69
CA VAL A 203 8.85 20.15 -0.57
C VAL A 203 10.33 20.45 -0.33
N ASN A 204 10.64 21.21 0.73
CA ASN A 204 12.03 21.51 1.09
C ASN A 204 12.81 20.25 1.50
N LEU A 205 12.18 19.30 2.20
CA LEU A 205 12.81 18.02 2.55
C LEU A 205 13.22 17.22 1.31
N CYS A 206 12.43 17.22 0.24
CA CYS A 206 12.80 16.56 -1.02
C CYS A 206 14.11 17.14 -1.61
N LYS A 207 14.32 18.45 -1.49
CA LYS A 207 15.54 19.12 -1.97
C LYS A 207 16.73 18.86 -1.02
N GLN A 208 16.47 18.83 0.28
CA GLN A 208 17.51 18.66 1.30
C GLN A 208 18.04 17.22 1.38
N TYR A 209 17.19 16.21 1.11
CA TYR A 209 17.53 14.79 1.23
C TYR A 209 17.37 14.03 -0.11
N PRO A 210 18.17 14.34 -1.14
CA PRO A 210 18.03 13.72 -2.46
C PRO A 210 18.25 12.21 -2.44
N LEU A 211 19.08 11.71 -1.51
CA LEU A 211 19.29 10.27 -1.35
C LEU A 211 18.04 9.55 -0.81
N ALA A 212 17.31 10.18 0.13
CA ALA A 212 16.04 9.64 0.63
C ALA A 212 14.96 9.62 -0.47
N LEU A 213 14.93 10.65 -1.33
CA LEU A 213 14.04 10.68 -2.50
C LEU A 213 14.39 9.56 -3.50
N ARG A 214 15.69 9.31 -3.75
CA ARG A 214 16.15 8.18 -4.59
C ARG A 214 15.62 6.84 -4.05
N TYR A 215 15.72 6.60 -2.75
CA TYR A 215 15.19 5.41 -2.11
C TYR A 215 13.67 5.30 -2.26
N SER A 216 12.96 6.41 -2.12
CA SER A 216 11.50 6.49 -2.27
C SER A 216 11.04 6.15 -3.69
N VAL A 217 11.70 6.70 -4.71
CA VAL A 217 11.40 6.44 -6.13
C VAL A 217 11.69 4.99 -6.49
N ARG A 218 12.84 4.44 -6.07
CA ARG A 218 13.18 3.02 -6.29
C ARG A 218 12.12 2.09 -5.70
N ALA A 219 11.73 2.33 -4.44
CA ALA A 219 10.68 1.54 -3.79
C ALA A 219 9.32 1.68 -4.50
N GLY A 220 8.97 2.88 -4.95
CA GLY A 220 7.74 3.14 -5.70
C GLY A 220 7.68 2.38 -7.03
N LEU A 221 8.74 2.43 -7.83
CA LEU A 221 8.82 1.68 -9.09
C LEU A 221 8.75 0.17 -8.87
N THR A 222 9.41 -0.35 -7.81
CA THR A 222 9.33 -1.77 -7.44
C THR A 222 7.92 -2.16 -7.01
N PHE A 223 7.24 -1.29 -6.25
CA PHE A 223 5.84 -1.52 -5.86
C PHE A 223 4.89 -1.45 -7.07
N GLY A 224 5.15 -0.58 -8.03
CA GLY A 224 4.44 -0.56 -9.30
C GLY A 224 4.59 -1.87 -10.06
N SER A 225 5.81 -2.41 -10.15
CA SER A 225 6.08 -3.73 -10.71
C SER A 225 5.27 -4.83 -10.00
N PHE A 226 5.26 -4.83 -8.68
CA PHE A 226 4.48 -5.78 -7.86
C PHE A 226 2.97 -5.65 -8.10
N LEU A 227 2.44 -4.42 -8.12
CA LEU A 227 1.01 -4.19 -8.32
C LEU A 227 0.54 -4.47 -9.75
N SER A 228 1.43 -4.45 -10.74
CA SER A 228 1.12 -4.90 -12.10
C SER A 228 0.57 -6.34 -12.11
N LEU A 229 1.12 -7.22 -11.28
CA LEU A 229 0.62 -8.60 -11.14
C LEU A 229 -0.82 -8.62 -10.62
N TRP A 230 -1.08 -7.95 -9.50
CA TRP A 230 -2.39 -7.96 -8.85
C TRP A 230 -3.48 -7.25 -9.65
N ALA A 231 -3.10 -6.29 -10.51
CA ALA A 231 -4.00 -5.59 -11.40
C ALA A 231 -4.66 -6.51 -12.44
N CYS A 232 -3.93 -7.51 -12.93
CA CYS A 232 -4.38 -8.35 -14.04
C CYS A 232 -4.59 -9.83 -13.64
N LEU A 233 -4.24 -10.23 -12.40
CA LEU A 233 -4.35 -11.61 -11.96
C LEU A 233 -5.79 -12.14 -12.04
N ALA A 234 -6.79 -11.30 -11.72
CA ALA A 234 -8.19 -11.68 -11.82
C ALA A 234 -8.62 -11.98 -13.26
N PHE A 235 -8.10 -11.23 -14.24
CA PHE A 235 -8.35 -11.48 -15.67
C PHE A 235 -7.64 -12.77 -16.11
N ARG A 236 -6.37 -12.97 -15.71
CA ARG A 236 -5.62 -14.18 -16.03
C ARG A 236 -6.28 -15.45 -15.49
N MET A 237 -6.83 -15.41 -14.29
CA MET A 237 -7.50 -16.55 -13.68
C MET A 237 -8.84 -16.89 -14.36
N LYS A 238 -9.47 -15.94 -15.04
CA LYS A 238 -10.71 -16.17 -15.82
C LYS A 238 -10.44 -16.86 -17.16
N GLU A 239 -9.23 -16.71 -17.72
CA GLU A 239 -8.84 -17.29 -19.00
C GLU A 239 -8.40 -18.77 -18.90
N ALA A 240 -8.26 -19.42 -20.09
CA ALA A 240 -7.65 -20.72 -20.18
C ALA A 240 -6.20 -20.71 -19.64
N PRO A 241 -5.75 -21.77 -18.97
CA PRO A 241 -6.43 -23.05 -18.68
C PRO A 241 -7.21 -23.05 -17.35
N PHE A 242 -7.30 -21.93 -16.62
CA PHE A 242 -7.78 -21.93 -15.25
C PHE A 242 -9.29 -21.86 -15.10
N PHE A 243 -9.96 -20.94 -15.77
CA PHE A 243 -11.42 -20.70 -15.70
C PHE A 243 -11.93 -20.57 -14.23
N LYS A 244 -11.23 -19.78 -13.40
CA LYS A 244 -11.53 -19.62 -11.98
C LYS A 244 -12.12 -18.26 -11.64
N GLY A 245 -12.87 -18.23 -10.53
CA GLY A 245 -13.55 -17.05 -10.02
C GLY A 245 -12.70 -16.23 -9.03
N SER A 246 -13.36 -15.24 -8.43
CA SER A 246 -12.78 -14.32 -7.46
C SER A 246 -12.29 -14.99 -6.18
N ASP A 247 -12.91 -16.11 -5.78
CA ASP A 247 -12.54 -16.93 -4.63
C ASP A 247 -11.10 -17.45 -4.75
N VAL A 248 -10.73 -18.01 -5.91
CA VAL A 248 -9.38 -18.51 -6.16
C VAL A 248 -8.36 -17.38 -6.24
N VAL A 249 -8.71 -16.24 -6.85
CA VAL A 249 -7.86 -15.04 -6.86
C VAL A 249 -7.61 -14.55 -5.45
N GLY A 250 -8.64 -14.53 -4.61
CA GLY A 250 -8.52 -14.21 -3.19
C GLY A 250 -7.59 -15.17 -2.44
N LEU A 251 -7.73 -16.49 -2.66
CA LEU A 251 -6.87 -17.51 -2.04
C LEU A 251 -5.40 -17.36 -2.44
N LEU A 252 -5.08 -17.00 -3.68
CA LEU A 252 -3.71 -16.75 -4.11
C LEU A 252 -3.02 -15.64 -3.29
N SER A 253 -3.78 -14.73 -2.68
CA SER A 253 -3.19 -13.71 -1.79
C SER A 253 -2.57 -14.29 -0.51
N ILE A 254 -2.92 -15.52 -0.12
CA ILE A 254 -2.29 -16.22 1.02
C ILE A 254 -0.79 -16.42 0.77
N CYS A 255 -0.36 -16.54 -0.49
CA CYS A 255 1.05 -16.57 -0.85
C CYS A 255 1.83 -15.34 -0.34
N GLY A 256 1.16 -14.19 -0.17
CA GLY A 256 1.72 -12.98 0.41
C GLY A 256 2.17 -13.10 1.88
N ILE A 257 1.81 -14.21 2.57
CA ILE A 257 2.37 -14.55 3.90
C ILE A 257 3.90 -14.64 3.80
N ALA A 258 4.45 -15.13 2.69
CA ALA A 258 5.89 -15.17 2.47
C ALA A 258 6.53 -13.77 2.53
N GLY A 259 5.87 -12.77 1.94
CA GLY A 259 6.27 -11.36 2.05
C GLY A 259 6.20 -10.86 3.50
N ALA A 260 5.12 -11.16 4.22
CA ALA A 260 4.97 -10.77 5.62
C ALA A 260 6.04 -11.39 6.54
N LEU A 261 6.39 -12.66 6.32
CA LEU A 261 7.48 -13.34 7.03
C LEU A 261 8.84 -12.73 6.66
N THR A 262 9.05 -12.37 5.41
CA THR A 262 10.25 -11.65 4.97
C THR A 262 10.34 -10.30 5.66
N ALA A 263 9.25 -9.53 5.70
CA ALA A 263 9.19 -8.24 6.37
C ALA A 263 9.59 -8.32 7.84
N SER A 264 9.14 -9.35 8.55
CA SER A 264 9.43 -9.54 9.98
C SER A 264 10.92 -9.85 10.25
N ASN A 265 11.63 -10.44 9.29
CA ASN A 265 12.99 -10.92 9.49
C ASN A 265 14.05 -10.08 8.81
N ILE A 266 13.78 -9.52 7.61
CA ILE A 266 14.80 -8.84 6.81
C ILE A 266 15.43 -7.64 7.53
N GLY A 267 14.69 -6.98 8.42
CA GLY A 267 15.20 -5.88 9.24
C GLY A 267 16.45 -6.21 10.04
N LYS A 268 16.61 -7.47 10.46
CA LYS A 268 17.79 -7.96 11.21
C LYS A 268 19.03 -8.12 10.31
N TYR A 269 18.81 -8.33 9.00
CA TYR A 269 19.86 -8.60 8.03
C TYR A 269 20.29 -7.34 7.26
N ILE A 270 19.43 -6.35 7.11
CA ILE A 270 19.73 -5.09 6.41
C ILE A 270 21.01 -4.42 6.96
N PRO A 271 21.23 -4.29 8.29
CA PRO A 271 22.45 -3.67 8.81
C PRO A 271 23.74 -4.45 8.47
N LYS A 272 23.63 -5.77 8.29
CA LYS A 272 24.78 -6.65 7.97
C LYS A 272 25.07 -6.67 6.46
N ILE A 273 24.03 -6.74 5.62
CA ILE A 273 24.14 -6.86 4.17
C ILE A 273 24.34 -5.48 3.52
N GLY A 274 23.72 -4.44 4.10
CA GLY A 274 23.68 -3.08 3.56
C GLY A 274 22.43 -2.83 2.71
N VAL A 275 21.97 -1.58 2.69
CA VAL A 275 20.74 -1.16 2.01
C VAL A 275 20.79 -1.41 0.50
N GLU A 276 21.89 -1.03 -0.15
CA GLU A 276 22.03 -1.18 -1.61
C GLU A 276 22.05 -2.65 -2.03
N ARG A 277 22.84 -3.49 -1.35
CA ARG A 277 22.90 -4.93 -1.67
C ARG A 277 21.57 -5.62 -1.45
N THR A 278 20.88 -5.32 -0.32
CA THR A 278 19.54 -5.87 -0.05
C THR A 278 18.55 -5.46 -1.14
N SER A 279 18.58 -4.21 -1.59
CA SER A 279 17.72 -3.72 -2.66
C SER A 279 18.02 -4.39 -4.00
N TYR A 280 19.29 -4.60 -4.35
CA TYR A 280 19.63 -5.33 -5.59
C TYR A 280 19.22 -6.79 -5.54
N ILE A 281 19.43 -7.48 -4.42
CA ILE A 281 18.93 -8.85 -4.23
C ILE A 281 17.41 -8.90 -4.40
N GLY A 282 16.68 -7.99 -3.75
CA GLY A 282 15.22 -7.90 -3.91
C GLY A 282 14.81 -7.65 -5.35
N SER A 283 15.50 -6.73 -6.06
CA SER A 283 15.21 -6.44 -7.46
C SER A 283 15.49 -7.65 -8.38
N CYS A 284 16.56 -8.39 -8.14
CA CYS A 284 16.83 -9.63 -8.88
C CYS A 284 15.75 -10.69 -8.66
N LEU A 285 15.24 -10.82 -7.42
CA LEU A 285 14.12 -11.72 -7.13
C LEU A 285 12.85 -11.29 -7.89
N VAL A 286 12.53 -9.99 -7.93
CA VAL A 286 11.38 -9.47 -8.69
C VAL A 286 11.53 -9.74 -10.18
N ILE A 287 12.72 -9.52 -10.76
CA ILE A 287 12.99 -9.82 -12.17
C ILE A 287 12.85 -11.32 -12.43
N GLY A 288 13.46 -12.17 -11.59
CA GLY A 288 13.36 -13.63 -11.70
C GLY A 288 11.92 -14.13 -11.60
N SER A 289 11.11 -13.53 -10.72
CA SER A 289 9.68 -13.79 -10.62
C SER A 289 8.94 -13.47 -11.92
N TRP A 290 9.20 -12.30 -12.54
CA TRP A 290 8.55 -11.94 -13.79
C TRP A 290 8.95 -12.86 -14.96
N ILE A 291 10.20 -13.31 -15.01
CA ILE A 291 10.65 -14.31 -15.99
C ILE A 291 9.90 -15.62 -15.75
N LEU A 292 9.79 -16.08 -14.51
CA LEU A 292 9.03 -17.28 -14.17
C LEU A 292 7.55 -17.13 -14.56
N LEU A 293 6.92 -15.99 -14.24
CA LEU A 293 5.53 -15.69 -14.60
C LEU A 293 5.32 -15.58 -16.12
N ALA A 294 6.33 -15.18 -16.89
CA ALA A 294 6.29 -15.20 -18.34
C ALA A 294 6.27 -16.64 -18.91
N LEU A 295 7.09 -17.52 -18.34
CA LEU A 295 7.30 -18.87 -18.84
C LEU A 295 6.28 -19.90 -18.31
N ALA A 296 5.89 -19.76 -17.04
CA ALA A 296 5.09 -20.75 -16.33
C ALA A 296 3.66 -20.25 -15.97
N HIS A 297 3.15 -19.20 -16.63
CA HIS A 297 1.87 -18.59 -16.33
C HIS A 297 0.64 -19.47 -16.61
N ASN A 298 0.80 -20.58 -17.31
CA ASN A 298 -0.25 -21.56 -17.59
C ASN A 298 -0.40 -22.61 -16.48
N TYR A 299 0.49 -22.62 -15.49
CA TYR A 299 0.49 -23.59 -14.42
C TYR A 299 0.27 -22.91 -13.07
N TYR A 300 -0.60 -23.49 -12.24
CA TYR A 300 -0.84 -22.98 -10.87
C TYR A 300 0.46 -22.87 -10.06
N PHE A 301 1.32 -23.91 -10.15
CA PHE A 301 2.59 -23.90 -9.44
C PHE A 301 3.49 -22.74 -9.86
N GLY A 302 3.53 -22.43 -11.17
CA GLY A 302 4.27 -21.28 -11.68
C GLY A 302 3.76 -19.94 -11.14
N LEU A 303 2.43 -19.75 -11.10
CA LEU A 303 1.82 -18.56 -10.54
C LEU A 303 2.08 -18.44 -9.03
N ILE A 304 1.87 -19.49 -8.26
CA ILE A 304 2.11 -19.51 -6.80
C ILE A 304 3.57 -19.18 -6.49
N LEU A 305 4.51 -19.85 -7.15
CA LEU A 305 5.94 -19.62 -6.93
C LEU A 305 6.34 -18.19 -7.35
N GLY A 306 5.81 -17.70 -8.48
CA GLY A 306 6.02 -16.32 -8.92
C GLY A 306 5.50 -15.31 -7.91
N ILE A 307 4.29 -15.50 -7.37
CA ILE A 307 3.71 -14.61 -6.34
C ILE A 307 4.60 -14.62 -5.08
N ILE A 308 5.04 -15.77 -4.61
CA ILE A 308 5.91 -15.89 -3.43
C ILE A 308 7.23 -15.14 -3.64
N ILE A 309 7.89 -15.36 -4.78
CA ILE A 309 9.19 -14.73 -5.07
C ILE A 309 9.06 -13.22 -5.22
N ILE A 310 8.00 -12.72 -5.90
CA ILE A 310 7.82 -11.27 -6.08
C ILE A 310 7.51 -10.58 -4.75
N ASP A 311 6.74 -11.21 -3.86
CA ASP A 311 6.45 -10.70 -2.52
C ASP A 311 7.73 -10.58 -1.68
N ILE A 312 8.57 -11.62 -1.66
CA ILE A 312 9.86 -11.60 -0.95
C ILE A 312 10.75 -10.47 -1.50
N GLY A 313 10.91 -10.40 -2.82
CA GLY A 313 11.75 -9.40 -3.47
C GLY A 313 11.27 -7.97 -3.20
N MET A 314 9.96 -7.74 -3.30
CA MET A 314 9.34 -6.45 -3.02
C MET A 314 9.58 -6.00 -1.57
N GLN A 315 9.41 -6.89 -0.59
CA GLN A 315 9.65 -6.57 0.82
C GLN A 315 11.13 -6.25 1.11
N CYS A 316 12.06 -6.95 0.47
CA CYS A 316 13.50 -6.63 0.58
C CYS A 316 13.78 -5.20 0.12
N VAL A 317 13.23 -4.78 -1.03
CA VAL A 317 13.42 -3.42 -1.55
C VAL A 317 12.69 -2.41 -0.68
N GLN A 318 11.43 -2.64 -0.34
CA GLN A 318 10.64 -1.69 0.45
C GLN A 318 11.29 -1.38 1.79
N LEU A 319 11.55 -2.41 2.61
CA LEU A 319 12.02 -2.22 3.97
C LEU A 319 13.45 -1.68 4.05
N SER A 320 14.34 -2.11 3.14
CA SER A 320 15.69 -1.55 3.11
C SER A 320 15.69 -0.06 2.77
N ASN A 321 14.90 0.35 1.78
CA ASN A 321 14.83 1.75 1.38
C ASN A 321 14.08 2.62 2.39
N GLN A 322 12.96 2.13 2.96
CA GLN A 322 12.21 2.86 3.97
C GLN A 322 13.04 3.08 5.24
N SER A 323 13.70 2.04 5.76
CA SER A 323 14.52 2.17 6.96
C SER A 323 15.71 3.11 6.75
N ALA A 324 16.34 3.07 5.58
CA ALA A 324 17.40 4.00 5.21
C ALA A 324 16.91 5.45 5.13
N THR A 325 15.76 5.67 4.49
CA THR A 325 15.11 6.98 4.39
C THR A 325 14.83 7.58 5.77
N LEU A 326 14.27 6.78 6.68
CA LEU A 326 13.96 7.23 8.04
C LEU A 326 15.22 7.57 8.85
N LYS A 327 16.28 6.77 8.72
CA LYS A 327 17.56 7.02 9.40
C LYS A 327 18.27 8.29 8.91
N LEU A 328 18.21 8.58 7.62
CA LEU A 328 18.83 9.77 7.04
C LEU A 328 18.21 11.08 7.53
N CYS A 329 16.94 11.09 7.88
CA CYS A 329 16.19 12.31 8.10
C CYS A 329 15.97 12.66 9.58
N GLY A 330 16.42 11.83 10.54
CA GLY A 330 16.37 12.10 11.98
C GLY A 330 15.01 12.63 12.45
N GLU A 331 14.96 13.86 12.98
CA GLU A 331 13.73 14.51 13.46
C GLU A 331 12.68 14.74 12.38
N ALA A 332 13.07 14.83 11.11
CA ALA A 332 12.16 14.97 9.97
C ALA A 332 11.63 13.62 9.45
N SER A 333 11.96 12.49 10.11
CA SER A 333 11.64 11.13 9.64
C SER A 333 10.15 10.90 9.38
N SER A 334 9.26 11.46 10.22
CA SER A 334 7.80 11.34 10.02
C SER A 334 7.33 11.96 8.71
N ARG A 335 7.79 13.20 8.41
CA ARG A 335 7.45 13.89 7.16
C ARG A 335 8.09 13.22 5.94
N MET A 336 9.31 12.71 6.10
CA MET A 336 9.97 11.97 5.02
C MET A 336 9.31 10.61 4.79
N ASN A 337 8.76 9.95 5.81
CA ASN A 337 7.95 8.75 5.62
C ASN A 337 6.69 9.05 4.79
N THR A 338 6.07 10.21 4.96
CA THR A 338 4.95 10.63 4.09
C THR A 338 5.41 10.73 2.63
N ILE A 339 6.55 11.36 2.34
CA ILE A 339 7.11 11.45 0.99
C ILE A 339 7.40 10.05 0.42
N PHE A 340 8.01 9.18 1.24
CA PHE A 340 8.29 7.79 0.87
C PHE A 340 7.01 7.04 0.48
N MET A 341 5.99 7.10 1.31
CA MET A 341 4.72 6.40 1.07
C MET A 341 3.94 7.00 -0.11
N VAL A 342 3.96 8.32 -0.29
CA VAL A 342 3.37 8.97 -1.47
C VAL A 342 4.05 8.49 -2.76
N SER A 343 5.38 8.50 -2.80
CA SER A 343 6.15 7.98 -3.95
C SER A 343 5.86 6.50 -4.20
N TYR A 344 5.71 5.72 -3.12
CA TYR A 344 5.39 4.31 -3.15
C TYR A 344 4.04 4.05 -3.83
N PHE A 345 2.97 4.75 -3.41
CA PHE A 345 1.64 4.57 -3.98
C PHE A 345 1.47 5.22 -5.36
N ILE A 346 2.20 6.30 -5.68
CA ILE A 346 2.27 6.83 -7.05
C ILE A 346 2.90 5.79 -7.98
N GLY A 347 4.01 5.17 -7.58
CA GLY A 347 4.62 4.08 -8.33
C GLY A 347 3.67 2.89 -8.49
N GLY A 348 2.94 2.53 -7.41
CA GLY A 348 1.91 1.49 -7.44
C GLY A 348 0.79 1.78 -8.44
N SER A 349 0.25 3.00 -8.44
CA SER A 349 -0.81 3.41 -9.38
C SER A 349 -0.31 3.42 -10.82
N LEU A 350 0.95 3.85 -11.06
CA LEU A 350 1.56 3.79 -12.37
C LEU A 350 1.67 2.35 -12.87
N GLY A 351 2.12 1.42 -12.03
CA GLY A 351 2.24 0.01 -12.41
C GLY A 351 0.88 -0.62 -12.70
N THR A 352 -0.12 -0.36 -11.86
CA THR A 352 -1.50 -0.82 -12.08
C THR A 352 -2.08 -0.27 -13.40
N PHE A 353 -1.87 1.02 -13.68
CA PHE A 353 -2.33 1.66 -14.91
C PHE A 353 -1.65 1.06 -16.16
N LEU A 354 -0.32 0.94 -16.14
CA LEU A 354 0.44 0.38 -17.26
C LEU A 354 0.07 -1.08 -17.51
N ALA A 355 -0.10 -1.88 -16.45
CA ALA A 355 -0.50 -3.27 -16.57
C ALA A 355 -1.88 -3.40 -17.23
N GLY A 356 -2.86 -2.59 -16.81
CA GLY A 356 -4.19 -2.61 -17.43
C GLY A 356 -4.20 -2.14 -18.89
N ALA A 357 -3.41 -1.10 -19.20
CA ALA A 357 -3.29 -0.62 -20.58
C ALA A 357 -2.61 -1.66 -21.49
N LEU A 358 -1.53 -2.27 -21.04
CA LEU A 358 -0.81 -3.28 -21.81
C LEU A 358 -1.53 -4.63 -21.83
N TRP A 359 -2.30 -4.96 -20.79
CA TRP A 359 -3.18 -6.13 -20.79
C TRP A 359 -4.20 -6.06 -21.94
N SER A 360 -4.85 -4.91 -22.15
CA SER A 360 -5.83 -4.74 -23.22
C SER A 360 -5.24 -4.89 -24.64
N LEU A 361 -3.93 -4.75 -24.80
CA LEU A 361 -3.21 -4.88 -26.07
C LEU A 361 -2.59 -6.26 -26.27
N MET A 362 -2.03 -6.86 -25.22
CA MET A 362 -1.16 -8.03 -25.29
C MET A 362 -1.52 -9.12 -24.27
N GLY A 363 -2.65 -8.98 -23.55
CA GLY A 363 -3.04 -9.90 -22.50
C GLY A 363 -1.96 -10.06 -21.40
N TRP A 364 -1.73 -11.29 -20.94
CA TRP A 364 -0.76 -11.58 -19.89
C TRP A 364 0.66 -11.11 -20.21
N GLN A 365 1.09 -11.17 -21.47
CA GLN A 365 2.41 -10.72 -21.88
C GLN A 365 2.58 -9.20 -21.67
N GLY A 366 1.50 -8.43 -21.86
CA GLY A 366 1.48 -7.01 -21.54
C GLY A 366 1.70 -6.73 -20.05
N THR A 367 1.07 -7.53 -19.17
CA THR A 367 1.30 -7.44 -17.71
C THR A 367 2.76 -7.75 -17.35
N VAL A 368 3.34 -8.80 -17.93
CA VAL A 368 4.74 -9.16 -17.74
C VAL A 368 5.66 -8.02 -18.21
N LEU A 369 5.40 -7.45 -19.36
CA LEU A 369 6.16 -6.31 -19.89
C LEU A 369 6.09 -5.09 -18.97
N SER A 370 4.90 -4.77 -18.45
CA SER A 370 4.72 -3.68 -17.47
C SER A 370 5.58 -3.90 -16.23
N GLY A 371 5.47 -5.08 -15.62
CA GLY A 371 6.19 -5.41 -14.39
C GLY A 371 7.71 -5.43 -14.58
N LEU A 372 8.20 -6.07 -15.66
CA LEU A 372 9.62 -6.11 -16.00
C LEU A 372 10.19 -4.72 -16.30
N SER A 373 9.48 -3.91 -17.09
CA SER A 373 9.96 -2.56 -17.44
C SER A 373 10.13 -1.69 -16.20
N LEU A 374 9.17 -1.72 -15.27
CA LEU A 374 9.23 -0.92 -14.05
C LEU A 374 10.38 -1.33 -13.13
N ILE A 375 10.62 -2.63 -12.94
CA ILE A 375 11.74 -3.07 -12.11
C ILE A 375 13.09 -2.81 -12.79
N CYS A 376 13.19 -2.96 -14.09
CA CYS A 376 14.39 -2.62 -14.85
C CYS A 376 14.69 -1.11 -14.77
N ILE A 377 13.67 -0.25 -14.90
CA ILE A 377 13.80 1.21 -14.70
C ILE A 377 14.26 1.51 -13.28
N ALA A 378 13.72 0.83 -12.24
CA ALA A 378 14.14 1.01 -10.86
C ALA A 378 15.63 0.68 -10.65
N VAL A 379 16.11 -0.40 -11.27
CA VAL A 379 17.52 -0.82 -11.20
C VAL A 379 18.41 0.16 -11.95
N LEU A 380 18.06 0.53 -13.19
CA LEU A 380 18.81 1.51 -14.00
C LEU A 380 18.89 2.88 -13.30
N PHE A 381 17.75 3.36 -12.79
CA PHE A 381 17.71 4.59 -11.99
C PHE A 381 18.65 4.52 -10.79
N SER A 382 18.69 3.38 -10.09
CA SER A 382 19.58 3.17 -8.96
C SER A 382 21.05 3.19 -9.34
N ILE A 383 21.44 2.58 -10.48
CA ILE A 383 22.81 2.54 -10.96
C ILE A 383 23.28 3.94 -11.39
N ILE A 384 22.47 4.66 -12.18
CA ILE A 384 22.79 5.99 -12.68
C ILE A 384 22.96 6.97 -11.51
N THR A 385 22.05 6.95 -10.55
CA THR A 385 22.07 7.88 -9.41
C THR A 385 23.15 7.52 -8.37
N SER A 386 23.58 6.26 -8.27
CA SER A 386 24.66 5.87 -7.33
C SER A 386 25.99 6.54 -7.68
N LYS A 387 26.33 6.63 -8.97
CA LYS A 387 27.56 7.29 -9.46
C LYS A 387 27.62 8.77 -9.06
N ASN A 388 26.51 9.47 -9.12
CA ASN A 388 26.46 10.90 -8.78
C ASN A 388 26.67 11.17 -7.28
N PHE A 389 26.28 10.25 -6.39
CA PHE A 389 26.50 10.39 -4.94
C PHE A 389 27.92 10.02 -4.52
N THR A 390 28.62 9.16 -5.25
CA THR A 390 30.03 8.84 -5.00
C THR A 390 30.95 9.97 -5.40
N ILE A 391 30.70 10.63 -6.53
CA ILE A 391 31.48 11.75 -7.07
C ILE A 391 31.30 13.02 -6.20
N GLY A 392 30.07 13.27 -5.69
CA GLY A 392 29.81 14.43 -4.84
C GLY A 392 30.46 14.38 -3.45
N ASN A 393 30.77 13.19 -2.93
CA ASN A 393 31.48 13.02 -1.65
C ASN A 393 33.00 13.13 -1.82
N THR A 394 33.56 12.83 -2.99
CA THR A 394 35.00 13.01 -3.28
C THR A 394 35.39 14.46 -3.55
N GLN A 395 34.43 15.34 -3.85
CA GLN A 395 34.67 16.77 -4.02
C GLN A 395 34.48 17.61 -2.73
N LYS A 396 34.04 16.99 -1.62
CA LYS A 396 33.87 17.65 -0.32
C LYS A 396 34.83 17.11 0.77
N ALA A 397 35.70 16.20 0.42
CA ALA A 397 36.85 15.73 1.21
C ALA A 397 38.16 16.34 0.65
#